data_595818af3b3761d8c5101492a8bf6539
#
_entry.id   595818af3b3761d8c5101492a8bf6539
#
_cell.length_a   1.000
_cell.length_b   1.000
_cell.length_c   1.000
_cell.angle_alpha   90.00
_cell.angle_beta   90.00
_cell.angle_gamma   90.00
#
_symmetry.space_group_name_H-M   'P 1'
#
loop_
_entity.id
_entity.type
_entity.pdbx_description
1 polymer ?
#
loop_
_entity_poly.entity_id
_entity_poly.type
_entity_poly.pdbx_seq_one_letter_code
_entity_poly.pdbx_strand_id
1 'polypeptide(L)'
;TDIGAVREYEEMRMEQSTEHTRAYIKIQDGCNQFCSYCIIPFVRGRVRSRKQEDVLAEVRGLAEKGFQEVVITGIHLSSYGMDFIGETDGDYLKNGKDLRGTAFERAYLVSLLEEIAKVDGIRRIRLGSLEPRIITEEFAGRLAAIPQLWPHFHLSLQSGCNETLKRMNRHYTAEEYYEKVQILRKYFEHPAITTDVIVGFPGETAEEFAVTKTFLEKVHFFEMHIFKYSRRKGTVADKLPGQLTDAQKTERSGQLLALEKEQSREFRAHYLGQEVEVLIEEQKEIGGKVYWLGHTDTYVKAAFAADSAECMDYSNRLVHGRAVSFLSDEVLEIALNF
;
A
#
# COMPACT_ATOMS: atom_id res chain seq x y z
N THR A 1 4.71 -24.04 -19.40
CA THR A 1 5.91 -23.19 -19.16
C THR A 1 6.27 -23.30 -17.69
N ASP A 2 7.52 -23.62 -17.37
CA ASP A 2 8.01 -23.56 -16.00
C ASP A 2 8.17 -22.09 -15.60
N ILE A 3 7.23 -21.56 -14.83
CA ILE A 3 7.22 -20.17 -14.37
C ILE A 3 8.47 -19.83 -13.54
N GLY A 4 9.08 -20.83 -12.89
CA GLY A 4 10.30 -20.65 -12.12
C GLY A 4 11.53 -20.32 -12.99
N ALA A 5 11.48 -20.64 -14.29
CA ALA A 5 12.54 -20.37 -15.25
C ALA A 5 12.37 -19.03 -16.00
N VAL A 6 11.20 -18.40 -15.92
CA VAL A 6 10.94 -17.13 -16.60
C VAL A 6 11.72 -16.00 -15.92
N ARG A 7 12.48 -15.25 -16.70
CA ARG A 7 13.35 -14.14 -16.23
C ARG A 7 12.93 -12.78 -16.77
N GLU A 8 12.21 -12.74 -17.88
CA GLU A 8 11.80 -11.49 -18.52
C GLU A 8 10.47 -11.02 -17.97
N TYR A 9 10.30 -9.71 -17.83
CA TYR A 9 9.03 -9.08 -17.53
C TYR A 9 8.14 -9.16 -18.78
N GLU A 10 6.92 -9.66 -18.63
CA GLU A 10 5.94 -9.72 -19.71
C GLU A 10 5.24 -8.35 -19.81
N GLU A 11 5.52 -7.61 -20.89
CA GLU A 11 4.89 -6.32 -21.14
C GLU A 11 3.40 -6.52 -21.44
N MET A 12 2.57 -6.12 -20.50
CA MET A 12 1.12 -6.01 -20.66
C MET A 12 0.74 -4.56 -20.49
N ARG A 13 0.49 -3.86 -21.60
CA ARG A 13 -0.10 -2.52 -21.57
C ARG A 13 -1.60 -2.69 -21.35
N MET A 14 -2.09 -2.22 -20.23
CA MET A 14 -3.53 -2.12 -20.02
C MET A 14 -4.02 -0.85 -20.73
N GLU A 15 -4.97 -0.99 -21.64
CA GLU A 15 -5.75 0.15 -22.08
C GLU A 15 -6.56 0.64 -20.88
N GLN A 16 -6.10 1.72 -20.28
CA GLN A 16 -6.78 2.33 -19.13
C GLN A 16 -8.08 2.98 -19.65
N SER A 17 -9.19 2.62 -19.02
CA SER A 17 -10.46 3.29 -19.25
C SER A 17 -10.36 4.76 -18.85
N THR A 18 -10.91 5.66 -19.65
CA THR A 18 -11.01 7.11 -19.34
C THR A 18 -11.95 7.41 -18.17
N GLU A 19 -12.59 6.40 -17.60
CA GLU A 19 -13.53 6.53 -16.48
C GLU A 19 -12.85 6.62 -15.11
N HIS A 20 -11.52 6.44 -15.04
CA HIS A 20 -10.77 6.50 -13.79
C HIS A 20 -9.90 7.75 -13.71
N THR A 21 -9.91 8.41 -12.54
CA THR A 21 -9.06 9.58 -12.24
C THR A 21 -7.61 9.21 -11.96
N ARG A 22 -7.33 7.92 -11.67
CA ARG A 22 -6.00 7.40 -11.40
C ARG A 22 -5.66 6.22 -12.28
N ALA A 23 -4.39 6.11 -12.66
CA ALA A 23 -3.85 5.01 -13.44
C ALA A 23 -2.97 4.08 -12.59
N TYR A 24 -3.20 2.77 -12.69
CA TYR A 24 -2.39 1.76 -12.03
C TYR A 24 -1.29 1.28 -12.96
N ILE A 25 -0.04 1.41 -12.53
CA ILE A 25 1.13 1.01 -13.31
C ILE A 25 1.86 -0.11 -12.58
N LYS A 26 1.82 -1.29 -13.15
CA LYS A 26 2.56 -2.43 -12.64
C LYS A 26 4.00 -2.38 -13.14
N ILE A 27 4.94 -2.24 -12.22
CA ILE A 27 6.39 -2.15 -12.54
C ILE A 27 7.18 -3.41 -12.18
N GLN A 28 6.56 -4.36 -11.45
CA GLN A 28 7.25 -5.54 -10.94
C GLN A 28 6.30 -6.74 -10.86
N ASP A 29 6.79 -7.95 -11.19
CA ASP A 29 6.08 -9.22 -11.05
C ASP A 29 6.95 -10.26 -10.34
N GLY A 30 6.30 -11.33 -9.85
CA GLY A 30 6.96 -12.39 -9.10
C GLY A 30 7.42 -11.97 -7.70
N CYS A 31 7.89 -12.94 -6.89
CA CYS A 31 8.31 -12.67 -5.50
C CYS A 31 9.30 -13.76 -5.03
N ASN A 32 10.34 -13.35 -4.31
CA ASN A 32 11.35 -14.22 -3.73
C ASN A 32 11.25 -14.36 -2.20
N GLN A 33 10.15 -13.89 -1.55
CA GLN A 33 10.04 -13.90 -0.09
C GLN A 33 9.68 -15.27 0.49
N PHE A 34 8.96 -16.11 -0.26
CA PHE A 34 8.56 -17.45 0.17
C PHE A 34 7.86 -17.49 1.55
N CYS A 35 7.02 -16.50 1.84
CA CYS A 35 6.19 -16.53 3.04
C CYS A 35 5.42 -17.86 3.12
N SER A 36 5.35 -18.46 4.30
CA SER A 36 4.85 -19.84 4.48
C SER A 36 3.40 -20.05 4.03
N TYR A 37 2.60 -18.99 3.97
CA TYR A 37 1.18 -18.99 3.54
C TYR A 37 0.98 -18.62 2.07
N CYS A 38 2.04 -18.21 1.36
CA CYS A 38 1.92 -17.56 0.05
C CYS A 38 2.25 -18.52 -1.09
N ILE A 39 1.36 -18.57 -2.08
CA ILE A 39 1.54 -19.39 -3.29
C ILE A 39 2.23 -18.61 -4.43
N ILE A 40 2.36 -17.30 -4.31
CA ILE A 40 2.83 -16.41 -5.37
C ILE A 40 4.18 -16.83 -5.99
N PRO A 41 5.22 -17.17 -5.21
CA PRO A 41 6.49 -17.59 -5.80
C PRO A 41 6.40 -18.79 -6.75
N PHE A 42 5.36 -19.62 -6.56
CA PHE A 42 5.15 -20.85 -7.34
C PHE A 42 4.25 -20.63 -8.56
N VAL A 43 3.40 -19.59 -8.56
CA VAL A 43 2.46 -19.33 -9.67
C VAL A 43 2.78 -18.08 -10.48
N ARG A 44 3.54 -17.13 -9.91
CA ARG A 44 4.03 -15.93 -10.60
C ARG A 44 5.53 -15.95 -10.84
N GLY A 45 6.25 -16.91 -10.24
CA GLY A 45 7.70 -17.08 -10.40
C GLY A 45 8.53 -16.06 -9.62
N ARG A 46 9.77 -15.91 -10.06
CA ARG A 46 10.77 -15.04 -9.45
C ARG A 46 10.52 -13.57 -9.76
N VAL A 47 11.21 -12.71 -9.00
CA VAL A 47 11.20 -11.25 -9.23
C VAL A 47 11.57 -10.95 -10.67
N ARG A 48 10.78 -10.14 -11.32
CA ARG A 48 11.01 -9.55 -12.64
C ARG A 48 10.55 -8.10 -12.60
N SER A 49 11.44 -7.21 -12.96
CA SER A 49 11.20 -5.77 -12.95
C SER A 49 11.05 -5.25 -14.36
N ARG A 50 10.15 -4.31 -14.53
CA ARG A 50 9.94 -3.58 -15.77
C ARG A 50 11.03 -2.54 -15.94
N LYS A 51 11.54 -2.36 -17.15
CA LYS A 51 12.57 -1.36 -17.43
C LYS A 51 12.05 0.05 -17.16
N GLN A 52 12.92 0.91 -16.65
CA GLN A 52 12.56 2.28 -16.29
C GLN A 52 12.04 3.07 -17.50
N GLU A 53 12.68 2.93 -18.67
CA GLU A 53 12.27 3.59 -19.89
C GLU A 53 10.84 3.24 -20.34
N ASP A 54 10.43 1.96 -20.17
CA ASP A 54 9.10 1.49 -20.55
C ASP A 54 8.04 2.03 -19.58
N VAL A 55 8.37 2.06 -18.28
CA VAL A 55 7.49 2.66 -17.26
C VAL A 55 7.29 4.14 -17.53
N LEU A 56 8.37 4.88 -17.79
CA LEU A 56 8.30 6.32 -18.07
C LEU A 56 7.56 6.62 -19.38
N ALA A 57 7.69 5.78 -20.41
CA ALA A 57 6.93 5.92 -21.65
C ALA A 57 5.41 5.77 -21.40
N GLU A 58 5.01 4.80 -20.56
CA GLU A 58 3.60 4.63 -20.17
C GLU A 58 3.09 5.80 -19.33
N VAL A 59 3.87 6.26 -18.35
CA VAL A 59 3.50 7.43 -17.51
C VAL A 59 3.26 8.66 -18.37
N ARG A 60 4.14 8.95 -19.35
CA ARG A 60 3.96 10.09 -20.28
C ARG A 60 2.68 9.95 -21.10
N GLY A 61 2.42 8.74 -21.65
CA GLY A 61 1.20 8.49 -22.41
C GLY A 61 -0.08 8.62 -21.57
N LEU A 62 -0.01 8.32 -20.26
CA LEU A 62 -1.11 8.54 -19.34
C LEU A 62 -1.30 10.02 -19.00
N ALA A 63 -0.23 10.77 -18.79
CA ALA A 63 -0.28 12.21 -18.59
C ALA A 63 -0.88 12.94 -19.79
N GLU A 64 -0.51 12.56 -21.02
CA GLU A 64 -1.09 13.08 -22.29
C GLU A 64 -2.60 12.81 -22.40
N LYS A 65 -3.09 11.71 -21.79
CA LYS A 65 -4.52 11.39 -21.69
C LYS A 65 -5.24 12.12 -20.56
N GLY A 66 -4.53 12.95 -19.78
CA GLY A 66 -5.09 13.76 -18.70
C GLY A 66 -5.12 13.09 -17.32
N PHE A 67 -4.52 11.91 -17.15
CA PHE A 67 -4.35 11.32 -15.81
C PHE A 67 -3.40 12.17 -14.97
N GLN A 68 -3.84 12.56 -13.78
CA GLN A 68 -3.05 13.34 -12.84
C GLN A 68 -2.42 12.51 -11.73
N GLU A 69 -2.97 11.31 -11.46
CA GLU A 69 -2.49 10.39 -10.43
C GLU A 69 -2.05 9.06 -11.03
N VAL A 70 -0.87 8.60 -10.62
CA VAL A 70 -0.36 7.26 -10.91
C VAL A 70 -0.15 6.46 -9.62
N VAL A 71 -0.59 5.22 -9.62
CA VAL A 71 -0.38 4.26 -8.53
C VAL A 71 0.63 3.22 -8.99
N ILE A 72 1.82 3.27 -8.44
CA ILE A 72 2.91 2.35 -8.78
C ILE A 72 2.73 1.06 -8.00
N THR A 73 2.55 -0.05 -8.71
CA THR A 73 2.22 -1.36 -8.12
C THR A 73 3.19 -2.45 -8.53
N GLY A 74 3.19 -3.54 -7.77
CA GLY A 74 3.93 -4.76 -8.05
C GLY A 74 3.47 -5.88 -7.12
N ILE A 75 3.88 -7.09 -7.40
CA ILE A 75 3.65 -8.23 -6.50
C ILE A 75 4.46 -8.07 -5.20
N HIS A 76 5.67 -7.54 -5.32
CA HIS A 76 6.54 -7.18 -4.20
C HIS A 76 7.35 -5.95 -4.60
N LEU A 77 6.70 -4.78 -4.53
CA LEU A 77 7.22 -3.51 -5.04
C LEU A 77 8.62 -3.18 -4.49
N SER A 78 8.89 -3.54 -3.24
CA SER A 78 10.20 -3.36 -2.59
C SER A 78 11.33 -4.15 -3.25
N SER A 79 11.05 -5.08 -4.14
CA SER A 79 12.05 -5.84 -4.91
C SER A 79 12.25 -5.30 -6.33
N TYR A 80 11.67 -4.16 -6.68
CA TYR A 80 11.88 -3.56 -7.99
C TYR A 80 13.36 -3.26 -8.24
N GLY A 81 13.87 -3.74 -9.37
CA GLY A 81 15.26 -3.57 -9.78
C GLY A 81 16.25 -4.60 -9.23
N MET A 82 15.83 -5.53 -8.35
CA MET A 82 16.72 -6.57 -7.83
C MET A 82 17.30 -7.46 -8.93
N ASP A 83 16.53 -7.72 -9.95
CA ASP A 83 16.92 -8.55 -11.10
C ASP A 83 17.82 -7.80 -12.10
N PHE A 84 17.94 -6.47 -12.00
CA PHE A 84 18.88 -5.69 -12.82
C PHE A 84 20.34 -5.84 -12.36
N ILE A 85 20.59 -6.33 -11.14
CA ILE A 85 21.91 -6.40 -10.50
C ILE A 85 22.82 -7.48 -11.10
N GLY A 86 22.33 -8.26 -12.02
CA GLY A 86 23.16 -9.22 -12.73
C GLY A 86 22.35 -10.29 -13.43
N GLU A 87 22.50 -10.33 -14.72
CA GLU A 87 22.23 -11.53 -15.51
C GLU A 87 23.14 -12.69 -15.10
N THR A 88 24.07 -12.47 -14.17
CA THR A 88 25.18 -13.39 -13.94
C THR A 88 24.98 -14.36 -12.81
N ASP A 89 24.09 -14.14 -11.86
CA ASP A 89 23.88 -15.14 -10.80
C ASP A 89 22.55 -14.91 -10.09
N GLY A 90 21.64 -15.83 -10.25
CA GLY A 90 20.42 -15.97 -9.45
C GLY A 90 20.72 -16.15 -7.94
N ASP A 91 21.79 -15.59 -7.50
CA ASP A 91 22.39 -15.78 -6.20
C ASP A 91 22.32 -14.47 -5.40
N TYR A 92 21.09 -14.10 -5.01
CA TYR A 92 20.90 -13.10 -3.94
C TYR A 92 21.56 -13.53 -2.63
N LEU A 93 22.18 -14.71 -2.62
CA LEU A 93 22.89 -15.36 -1.52
C LEU A 93 24.38 -15.46 -1.80
N LYS A 94 24.95 -14.75 -2.79
CA LYS A 94 26.40 -14.80 -3.02
C LYS A 94 27.13 -14.48 -1.72
N ASN A 95 27.92 -15.42 -1.28
CA ASN A 95 28.72 -15.37 -0.05
C ASN A 95 27.92 -15.35 1.27
N GLY A 96 26.70 -15.90 1.31
CA GLY A 96 25.90 -15.98 2.53
C GLY A 96 25.36 -14.62 3.01
N LYS A 97 25.47 -13.55 2.22
CA LYS A 97 24.87 -12.27 2.51
C LYS A 97 23.53 -12.16 1.80
N ASP A 98 22.47 -12.00 2.59
CA ASP A 98 21.16 -11.62 2.09
C ASP A 98 21.22 -10.18 1.59
N LEU A 99 21.22 -9.98 0.28
CA LEU A 99 21.22 -8.64 -0.32
C LEU A 99 19.84 -7.98 -0.33
N ARG A 100 18.80 -8.69 0.14
CA ARG A 100 17.46 -8.12 0.29
C ARG A 100 17.50 -6.97 1.29
N GLY A 101 16.99 -5.81 0.90
CA GLY A 101 17.02 -4.60 1.73
C GLY A 101 18.37 -3.86 1.70
N THR A 102 19.23 -4.12 0.72
CA THR A 102 20.44 -3.33 0.52
C THR A 102 20.12 -1.92 0.02
N ALA A 103 21.04 -0.98 0.20
CA ALA A 103 20.92 0.38 -0.33
C ALA A 103 20.66 0.39 -1.85
N PHE A 104 21.11 -0.64 -2.55
CA PHE A 104 20.96 -0.78 -3.99
C PHE A 104 19.50 -1.04 -4.44
N GLU A 105 18.78 -1.97 -3.78
CA GLU A 105 17.33 -2.21 -4.05
C GLU A 105 16.52 -0.94 -3.86
N ARG A 106 16.81 -0.22 -2.80
CA ARG A 106 16.12 1.04 -2.47
C ARG A 106 16.38 2.12 -3.50
N ALA A 107 17.57 2.13 -4.10
CA ALA A 107 17.94 3.11 -5.10
C ALA A 107 17.09 3.00 -6.38
N TYR A 108 16.84 1.79 -6.90
CA TYR A 108 16.07 1.61 -8.13
C TYR A 108 14.64 2.13 -8.03
N LEU A 109 13.92 1.76 -6.98
CA LEU A 109 12.53 2.21 -6.80
C LEU A 109 12.45 3.73 -6.65
N VAL A 110 13.23 4.31 -5.74
CA VAL A 110 13.15 5.76 -5.49
C VAL A 110 13.66 6.55 -6.70
N SER A 111 14.69 6.08 -7.40
CA SER A 111 15.17 6.73 -8.64
C SER A 111 14.10 6.73 -9.73
N LEU A 112 13.34 5.63 -9.87
CA LEU A 112 12.20 5.61 -10.79
C LEU A 112 11.13 6.64 -10.39
N LEU A 113 10.81 6.75 -9.10
CA LEU A 113 9.82 7.72 -8.62
C LEU A 113 10.26 9.17 -8.84
N GLU A 114 11.55 9.46 -8.64
CA GLU A 114 12.15 10.77 -8.94
C GLU A 114 12.02 11.13 -10.44
N GLU A 115 12.16 10.16 -11.34
CA GLU A 115 11.97 10.38 -12.78
C GLU A 115 10.48 10.51 -13.16
N ILE A 116 9.59 9.73 -12.55
CA ILE A 116 8.14 9.85 -12.74
C ILE A 116 7.67 11.25 -12.31
N ALA A 117 8.20 11.78 -11.22
CA ALA A 117 7.86 13.10 -10.71
C ALA A 117 8.21 14.24 -11.67
N LYS A 118 9.14 14.02 -12.63
CA LYS A 118 9.50 15.01 -13.66
C LYS A 118 8.56 15.00 -14.87
N VAL A 119 7.61 14.06 -14.93
CA VAL A 119 6.68 13.99 -16.05
C VAL A 119 5.60 15.05 -15.88
N ASP A 120 5.53 15.98 -16.84
CA ASP A 120 4.51 17.03 -16.84
C ASP A 120 3.10 16.44 -16.86
N GLY A 121 2.20 17.01 -16.05
CA GLY A 121 0.82 16.55 -15.90
C GLY A 121 0.60 15.57 -14.76
N ILE A 122 1.62 14.84 -14.28
CA ILE A 122 1.52 14.00 -13.11
C ILE A 122 1.66 14.87 -11.84
N ARG A 123 0.59 14.90 -11.06
CA ARG A 123 0.48 15.66 -9.82
C ARG A 123 0.60 14.80 -8.58
N ARG A 124 0.31 13.49 -8.71
CA ARG A 124 0.23 12.57 -7.60
C ARG A 124 0.87 11.23 -7.93
N ILE A 125 1.72 10.77 -7.04
CA ILE A 125 2.35 9.45 -7.11
C ILE A 125 2.00 8.71 -5.83
N ARG A 126 1.38 7.53 -5.97
CA ARG A 126 1.10 6.63 -4.86
C ARG A 126 1.85 5.34 -5.01
N LEU A 127 2.22 4.77 -3.87
CA LEU A 127 2.87 3.47 -3.81
C LEU A 127 1.88 2.38 -3.42
N GLY A 128 1.96 1.25 -4.08
CA GLY A 128 1.37 0.00 -3.61
C GLY A 128 2.09 -0.53 -2.38
N SER A 129 1.81 -1.79 -2.03
CA SER A 129 2.33 -2.40 -0.81
C SER A 129 3.86 -2.48 -0.76
N LEU A 130 4.41 -1.99 0.33
CA LEU A 130 5.83 -2.06 0.65
C LEU A 130 6.11 -3.10 1.73
N GLU A 131 7.26 -3.72 1.63
CA GLU A 131 7.81 -4.54 2.69
C GLU A 131 8.62 -3.64 3.63
N PRO A 132 8.46 -3.76 4.97
CA PRO A 132 8.98 -2.74 5.91
C PRO A 132 10.48 -2.52 5.85
N ARG A 133 11.29 -3.53 5.51
CA ARG A 133 12.76 -3.40 5.47
C ARG A 133 13.29 -2.42 4.42
N ILE A 134 12.49 -2.05 3.39
CA ILE A 134 12.89 -1.01 2.44
C ILE A 134 12.97 0.37 3.09
N ILE A 135 12.21 0.58 4.17
CA ILE A 135 12.15 1.87 4.84
C ILE A 135 13.42 2.10 5.65
N THR A 136 14.24 3.05 5.20
CA THR A 136 15.41 3.58 5.91
C THR A 136 15.33 5.09 5.94
N GLU A 137 16.16 5.72 6.75
CA GLU A 137 16.29 7.18 6.81
C GLU A 137 16.59 7.77 5.41
N GLU A 138 17.51 7.15 4.66
CA GLU A 138 17.86 7.58 3.31
C GLU A 138 16.67 7.45 2.35
N PHE A 139 16.01 6.28 2.33
CA PHE A 139 14.87 6.03 1.46
C PHE A 139 13.71 6.99 1.77
N ALA A 140 13.34 7.15 3.06
CA ALA A 140 12.27 8.04 3.48
C ALA A 140 12.61 9.51 3.18
N GLY A 141 13.86 9.93 3.38
CA GLY A 141 14.32 11.29 3.06
C GLY A 141 14.24 11.60 1.55
N ARG A 142 14.64 10.65 0.70
CA ARG A 142 14.50 10.81 -0.76
C ARG A 142 13.03 10.83 -1.19
N LEU A 143 12.18 9.97 -0.61
CA LEU A 143 10.74 9.99 -0.89
C LEU A 143 10.12 11.34 -0.49
N ALA A 144 10.45 11.87 0.68
CA ALA A 144 9.94 13.15 1.16
C ALA A 144 10.41 14.36 0.32
N ALA A 145 11.49 14.19 -0.45
CA ALA A 145 11.97 15.21 -1.39
C ALA A 145 11.18 15.22 -2.72
N ILE A 146 10.27 14.28 -2.96
CA ILE A 146 9.42 14.22 -4.14
C ILE A 146 8.08 14.91 -3.83
N PRO A 147 7.81 16.12 -4.34
CA PRO A 147 6.60 16.86 -3.98
C PRO A 147 5.29 16.17 -4.39
N GLN A 148 5.34 15.35 -5.46
CA GLN A 148 4.18 14.62 -5.96
C GLN A 148 3.91 13.31 -5.21
N LEU A 149 4.86 12.84 -4.36
CA LEU A 149 4.67 11.62 -3.59
C LEU A 149 3.79 11.91 -2.38
N TRP A 150 2.67 11.23 -2.35
CA TRP A 150 1.69 11.43 -1.29
C TRP A 150 1.96 10.54 -0.08
N PRO A 151 1.76 11.07 1.14
CA PRO A 151 2.14 10.40 2.37
C PRO A 151 1.15 9.29 2.78
N HIS A 152 0.89 8.35 1.87
CA HIS A 152 0.12 7.15 2.11
C HIS A 152 1.00 5.92 1.89
N PHE A 153 1.21 5.12 2.94
CA PHE A 153 2.13 3.97 2.91
C PHE A 153 1.43 2.71 3.39
N HIS A 154 1.25 1.76 2.49
CA HIS A 154 0.81 0.42 2.87
C HIS A 154 2.03 -0.44 3.21
N LEU A 155 2.27 -0.71 4.50
CA LEU A 155 3.36 -1.55 4.98
C LEU A 155 2.82 -2.89 5.45
N SER A 156 3.21 -3.99 4.79
CA SER A 156 2.72 -5.33 5.08
C SER A 156 3.28 -5.86 6.40
N LEU A 157 2.50 -5.82 7.50
CA LEU A 157 2.86 -6.33 8.82
C LEU A 157 2.60 -7.83 8.96
N GLN A 158 1.40 -8.26 8.66
CA GLN A 158 0.84 -9.62 8.79
C GLN A 158 0.54 -10.06 10.23
N SER A 159 1.40 -9.81 11.22
CA SER A 159 1.20 -10.08 12.65
C SER A 159 2.08 -9.15 13.50
N GLY A 160 1.61 -8.76 14.68
CA GLY A 160 2.41 -8.03 15.68
C GLY A 160 3.16 -8.92 16.66
N CYS A 161 3.11 -10.24 16.49
CA CYS A 161 3.80 -11.22 17.35
C CYS A 161 4.98 -11.85 16.60
N ASN A 162 6.18 -11.77 17.16
CA ASN A 162 7.41 -12.27 16.54
C ASN A 162 7.38 -13.77 16.28
N GLU A 163 6.80 -14.59 17.19
CA GLU A 163 6.69 -16.02 17.00
C GLU A 163 5.77 -16.36 15.82
N THR A 164 4.68 -15.61 15.64
CA THR A 164 3.80 -15.77 14.48
C THR A 164 4.49 -15.30 13.19
N LEU A 165 5.19 -14.16 13.19
CA LEU A 165 5.98 -13.68 12.05
C LEU A 165 7.04 -14.71 11.62
N LYS A 166 7.72 -15.33 12.57
CA LYS A 166 8.70 -16.40 12.31
C LYS A 166 8.05 -17.62 11.64
N ARG A 167 6.89 -18.07 12.12
CA ARG A 167 6.13 -19.16 11.48
C ARG A 167 5.63 -18.79 10.09
N MET A 168 5.31 -17.50 9.87
CA MET A 168 4.95 -16.94 8.56
C MET A 168 6.15 -16.83 7.60
N ASN A 169 7.38 -17.12 8.05
CA ASN A 169 8.62 -16.86 7.31
C ASN A 169 8.79 -15.39 6.92
N ARG A 170 8.46 -14.48 7.86
CA ARG A 170 8.76 -13.06 7.72
C ARG A 170 10.17 -12.77 8.22
N HIS A 171 10.85 -11.82 7.58
CA HIS A 171 12.26 -11.53 7.83
C HIS A 171 12.47 -10.22 8.59
N TYR A 172 11.53 -9.87 9.45
CA TYR A 172 11.57 -8.72 10.36
C TYR A 172 10.81 -9.05 11.64
N THR A 173 11.09 -8.30 12.69
CA THR A 173 10.36 -8.34 13.96
C THR A 173 9.31 -7.23 14.04
N ALA A 174 8.41 -7.31 15.02
CA ALA A 174 7.44 -6.27 15.30
C ALA A 174 8.14 -4.95 15.69
N GLU A 175 9.25 -5.03 16.45
CA GLU A 175 10.04 -3.88 16.86
C GLU A 175 10.68 -3.18 15.64
N GLU A 176 11.31 -3.95 14.75
CA GLU A 176 11.87 -3.43 13.51
C GLU A 176 10.78 -2.79 12.64
N TYR A 177 9.59 -3.41 12.55
CA TYR A 177 8.47 -2.80 11.84
C TYR A 177 8.07 -1.45 12.45
N TYR A 178 7.98 -1.38 13.79
CA TYR A 178 7.64 -0.13 14.48
C TYR A 178 8.66 0.97 14.21
N GLU A 179 9.95 0.66 14.20
CA GLU A 179 11.00 1.60 13.82
C GLU A 179 10.79 2.17 12.41
N LYS A 180 10.37 1.33 11.44
CA LYS A 180 10.10 1.77 10.07
C LYS A 180 8.91 2.74 10.01
N VAL A 181 7.87 2.49 10.79
CA VAL A 181 6.76 3.42 10.95
C VAL A 181 7.23 4.76 11.54
N GLN A 182 8.10 4.73 12.58
CA GLN A 182 8.63 5.96 13.17
C GLN A 182 9.52 6.74 12.19
N ILE A 183 10.29 6.07 11.34
CA ILE A 183 11.04 6.74 10.27
C ILE A 183 10.08 7.48 9.32
N LEU A 184 9.00 6.85 8.85
CA LEU A 184 8.03 7.54 8.00
C LEU A 184 7.39 8.74 8.71
N ARG A 185 6.99 8.60 9.98
CA ARG A 185 6.42 9.70 10.77
C ARG A 185 7.39 10.84 11.06
N LYS A 186 8.68 10.59 10.97
CA LYS A 186 9.72 11.63 11.08
C LYS A 186 9.83 12.48 9.81
N TYR A 187 9.69 11.86 8.64
CA TYR A 187 9.89 12.51 7.35
C TYR A 187 8.60 13.08 6.73
N PHE A 188 7.45 12.57 7.13
CA PHE A 188 6.14 12.99 6.63
C PHE A 188 5.25 13.44 7.76
N GLU A 189 4.59 14.56 7.57
CA GLU A 189 3.59 15.05 8.51
C GLU A 189 2.33 14.18 8.41
N HIS A 190 1.92 13.60 9.52
CA HIS A 190 0.72 12.77 9.66
C HIS A 190 0.51 11.74 8.52
N PRO A 191 1.49 10.87 8.20
CA PRO A 191 1.36 9.95 7.08
C PRO A 191 0.30 8.89 7.36
N ALA A 192 -0.49 8.57 6.34
CA ALA A 192 -1.44 7.45 6.39
C ALA A 192 -0.70 6.12 6.31
N ILE A 193 -0.57 5.43 7.44
CA ILE A 193 0.04 4.10 7.48
C ILE A 193 -1.08 3.06 7.49
N THR A 194 -1.09 2.21 6.47
CA THR A 194 -2.05 1.10 6.35
C THR A 194 -1.33 -0.24 6.34
N THR A 195 -2.03 -1.32 6.67
CA THR A 195 -1.41 -2.64 6.73
C THR A 195 -2.38 -3.78 6.49
N ASP A 196 -1.82 -4.97 6.23
CA ASP A 196 -2.52 -6.25 6.26
C ASP A 196 -2.22 -6.97 7.58
N VAL A 197 -3.25 -7.63 8.16
CA VAL A 197 -3.13 -8.49 9.35
C VAL A 197 -3.85 -9.80 9.09
N ILE A 198 -3.17 -10.92 9.34
CA ILE A 198 -3.75 -12.27 9.24
C ILE A 198 -4.00 -12.79 10.66
N VAL A 199 -5.25 -13.05 10.98
CA VAL A 199 -5.65 -13.67 12.26
C VAL A 199 -5.89 -15.16 12.10
N GLY A 200 -5.59 -15.91 13.17
CA GLY A 200 -5.80 -17.37 13.20
C GLY A 200 -4.83 -18.12 12.31
N PHE A 201 -3.60 -17.63 12.21
CA PHE A 201 -2.52 -18.36 11.58
C PHE A 201 -2.25 -19.67 12.32
N PRO A 202 -1.85 -20.79 11.65
CA PRO A 202 -1.61 -22.06 12.32
C PRO A 202 -0.70 -21.93 13.54
N GLY A 203 -1.16 -22.43 14.68
CA GLY A 203 -0.44 -22.37 15.96
C GLY A 203 -0.48 -21.02 16.68
N GLU A 204 -1.22 -20.02 16.18
CA GLU A 204 -1.42 -18.75 16.90
C GLU A 204 -2.20 -18.99 18.20
N THR A 205 -1.57 -18.74 19.36
CA THR A 205 -2.22 -18.87 20.66
C THR A 205 -3.06 -17.65 21.01
N ALA A 206 -3.79 -17.67 22.12
CA ALA A 206 -4.53 -16.51 22.62
C ALA A 206 -3.57 -15.39 23.07
N GLU A 207 -2.45 -15.77 23.68
CA GLU A 207 -1.40 -14.86 24.13
C GLU A 207 -0.72 -14.17 22.93
N GLU A 208 -0.39 -14.90 21.87
CA GLU A 208 0.20 -14.34 20.65
C GLU A 208 -0.77 -13.38 19.95
N PHE A 209 -2.06 -13.71 19.94
CA PHE A 209 -3.08 -12.80 19.44
C PHE A 209 -3.19 -11.52 20.29
N ALA A 210 -3.15 -11.64 21.62
CA ALA A 210 -3.15 -10.50 22.52
C ALA A 210 -1.93 -9.58 22.30
N VAL A 211 -0.73 -10.16 22.11
CA VAL A 211 0.49 -9.43 21.73
C VAL A 211 0.29 -8.68 20.41
N THR A 212 -0.27 -9.35 19.40
CA THR A 212 -0.58 -8.71 18.12
C THR A 212 -1.53 -7.52 18.30
N LYS A 213 -2.63 -7.69 19.05
CA LYS A 213 -3.59 -6.61 19.28
C LYS A 213 -2.95 -5.42 19.99
N THR A 214 -2.19 -5.63 21.06
CA THR A 214 -1.47 -4.56 21.77
C THR A 214 -0.47 -3.85 20.87
N PHE A 215 0.20 -4.58 19.97
CA PHE A 215 1.09 -3.98 18.98
C PHE A 215 0.33 -3.08 18.00
N LEU A 216 -0.83 -3.50 17.50
CA LEU A 216 -1.66 -2.70 16.59
C LEU A 216 -2.19 -1.44 17.28
N GLU A 217 -2.59 -1.53 18.56
CA GLU A 217 -2.95 -0.38 19.39
C GLU A 217 -1.79 0.62 19.49
N LYS A 218 -0.57 0.13 19.72
CA LYS A 218 0.65 0.96 19.82
C LYS A 218 1.01 1.65 18.50
N VAL A 219 0.91 0.95 17.37
CA VAL A 219 1.28 1.51 16.05
C VAL A 219 0.29 2.58 15.63
N HIS A 220 -1.00 2.40 15.89
CA HIS A 220 -2.06 3.33 15.54
C HIS A 220 -2.15 3.58 14.03
N PHE A 221 -2.71 2.62 13.32
CA PHE A 221 -2.83 2.63 11.87
C PHE A 221 -4.00 3.53 11.40
N PHE A 222 -3.87 4.06 10.18
CA PHE A 222 -5.01 4.66 9.50
C PHE A 222 -6.05 3.59 9.10
N GLU A 223 -5.63 2.53 8.45
CA GLU A 223 -6.51 1.42 8.06
C GLU A 223 -5.76 0.08 8.17
N MET A 224 -6.52 -0.97 8.53
CA MET A 224 -6.01 -2.33 8.62
C MET A 224 -6.90 -3.28 7.84
N HIS A 225 -6.34 -3.97 6.85
CA HIS A 225 -7.05 -5.06 6.17
C HIS A 225 -6.88 -6.35 6.96
N ILE A 226 -7.94 -6.80 7.61
CA ILE A 226 -7.92 -7.94 8.52
C ILE A 226 -8.43 -9.19 7.82
N PHE A 227 -7.54 -10.16 7.63
CA PHE A 227 -7.81 -11.41 6.95
C PHE A 227 -7.83 -12.57 7.94
N LYS A 228 -8.86 -13.42 7.87
CA LYS A 228 -8.81 -14.75 8.48
C LYS A 228 -7.86 -15.63 7.67
N TYR A 229 -6.93 -16.31 8.34
CA TYR A 229 -6.06 -17.26 7.63
C TYR A 229 -6.90 -18.27 6.85
N SER A 230 -6.63 -18.37 5.56
CA SER A 230 -7.23 -19.33 4.64
C SER A 230 -6.19 -20.32 4.15
N ARG A 231 -6.46 -21.60 4.33
CA ARG A 231 -5.57 -22.67 3.86
C ARG A 231 -5.44 -22.64 2.35
N ARG A 232 -4.21 -22.69 1.88
CA ARG A 232 -3.91 -22.77 0.43
C ARG A 232 -3.09 -24.00 0.14
N LYS A 233 -3.67 -24.95 -0.56
CA LYS A 233 -3.01 -26.21 -0.93
C LYS A 233 -1.66 -25.92 -1.62
N GLY A 234 -0.63 -26.61 -1.20
CA GLY A 234 0.73 -26.47 -1.72
C GLY A 234 1.63 -25.48 -0.98
N THR A 235 1.08 -24.71 -0.03
CA THR A 235 1.89 -23.84 0.83
C THR A 235 2.42 -24.60 2.05
N VAL A 236 3.47 -24.07 2.68
CA VAL A 236 4.01 -24.62 3.93
C VAL A 236 2.97 -24.55 5.05
N ALA A 237 2.30 -23.41 5.18
CA ALA A 237 1.32 -23.16 6.23
C ALA A 237 0.08 -24.09 6.14
N ASP A 238 -0.25 -24.59 4.95
CA ASP A 238 -1.33 -25.59 4.78
C ASP A 238 -1.07 -26.88 5.59
N LYS A 239 0.19 -27.23 5.80
CA LYS A 239 0.62 -28.46 6.48
C LYS A 239 0.98 -28.25 7.96
N LEU A 240 1.02 -27.01 8.43
CA LEU A 240 1.36 -26.72 9.82
C LEU A 240 0.27 -27.27 10.77
N PRO A 241 0.66 -27.82 11.93
CA PRO A 241 -0.27 -28.20 12.97
C PRO A 241 -0.92 -26.95 13.63
N GLY A 242 -1.93 -27.19 14.48
CA GLY A 242 -2.57 -26.11 15.22
C GLY A 242 -3.45 -25.20 14.34
N GLN A 243 -4.11 -25.76 13.33
CA GLN A 243 -5.12 -25.05 12.54
C GLN A 243 -6.28 -24.60 13.42
N LEU A 244 -6.56 -23.29 13.45
CA LEU A 244 -7.63 -22.72 14.24
C LEU A 244 -9.00 -22.96 13.57
N THR A 245 -10.03 -23.04 14.38
CA THR A 245 -11.43 -23.11 13.91
C THR A 245 -11.89 -21.80 13.33
N ASP A 246 -12.92 -21.83 12.47
CA ASP A 246 -13.48 -20.60 11.89
C ASP A 246 -14.14 -19.71 12.95
N ALA A 247 -14.66 -20.30 14.05
CA ALA A 247 -15.19 -19.53 15.17
C ALA A 247 -14.09 -18.69 15.85
N GLN A 248 -12.93 -19.29 16.16
CA GLN A 248 -11.79 -18.56 16.73
C GLN A 248 -11.26 -17.46 15.82
N LYS A 249 -11.15 -17.73 14.50
CA LYS A 249 -10.74 -16.73 13.52
C LYS A 249 -11.75 -15.59 13.43
N THR A 250 -13.05 -15.90 13.50
CA THR A 250 -14.13 -14.90 13.44
C THR A 250 -14.10 -13.98 14.67
N GLU A 251 -13.93 -14.57 15.85
CA GLU A 251 -13.82 -13.82 17.10
C GLU A 251 -12.63 -12.86 17.05
N ARG A 252 -11.42 -13.33 16.68
CA ARG A 252 -10.22 -12.52 16.56
C ARG A 252 -10.36 -11.42 15.51
N SER A 253 -10.90 -11.77 14.36
CA SER A 253 -11.18 -10.78 13.29
C SER A 253 -12.14 -9.70 13.77
N GLY A 254 -13.20 -10.03 14.49
CA GLY A 254 -14.15 -9.07 15.03
C GLY A 254 -13.51 -8.07 16.01
N GLN A 255 -12.60 -8.55 16.88
CA GLN A 255 -11.87 -7.67 17.80
C GLN A 255 -10.96 -6.68 17.06
N LEU A 256 -10.24 -7.14 16.03
CA LEU A 256 -9.34 -6.24 15.27
C LEU A 256 -10.10 -5.30 14.34
N LEU A 257 -11.25 -5.71 13.78
CA LEU A 257 -12.12 -4.81 12.99
C LEU A 257 -12.70 -3.68 13.84
N ALA A 258 -13.01 -3.95 15.11
CA ALA A 258 -13.45 -2.90 16.03
C ALA A 258 -12.32 -1.89 16.32
N LEU A 259 -11.10 -2.37 16.55
CA LEU A 259 -9.92 -1.54 16.74
C LEU A 259 -9.59 -0.71 15.48
N GLU A 260 -9.66 -1.35 14.31
CA GLU A 260 -9.45 -0.69 13.01
C GLU A 260 -10.42 0.49 12.85
N LYS A 261 -11.71 0.26 13.08
CA LYS A 261 -12.73 1.29 12.95
C LYS A 261 -12.47 2.49 13.87
N GLU A 262 -12.04 2.24 15.11
CA GLU A 262 -11.69 3.28 16.08
C GLU A 262 -10.52 4.12 15.59
N GLN A 263 -9.36 3.49 15.29
CA GLN A 263 -8.14 4.16 14.85
C GLN A 263 -8.34 4.90 13.53
N SER A 264 -9.07 4.31 12.60
CA SER A 264 -9.36 4.88 11.29
C SER A 264 -10.22 6.15 11.42
N ARG A 265 -11.21 6.15 12.33
CA ARG A 265 -12.01 7.32 12.62
C ARG A 265 -11.19 8.43 13.28
N GLU A 266 -10.32 8.10 14.24
CA GLU A 266 -9.43 9.05 14.89
C GLU A 266 -8.47 9.70 13.91
N PHE A 267 -7.89 8.91 12.98
CA PHE A 267 -7.04 9.44 11.92
C PHE A 267 -7.78 10.45 11.04
N ARG A 268 -9.02 10.16 10.64
CA ARG A 268 -9.85 11.09 9.85
C ARG A 268 -10.24 12.33 10.66
N ALA A 269 -10.53 12.17 11.96
CA ALA A 269 -10.90 13.29 12.81
C ALA A 269 -9.80 14.35 12.93
N HIS A 270 -8.55 13.97 12.74
CA HIS A 270 -7.41 14.91 12.68
C HIS A 270 -7.62 16.02 11.65
N TYR A 271 -8.29 15.73 10.53
CA TYR A 271 -8.49 16.70 9.45
C TYR A 271 -9.62 17.72 9.73
N LEU A 272 -10.47 17.49 10.73
CA LEU A 272 -11.57 18.43 11.03
C LEU A 272 -11.02 19.81 11.36
N GLY A 273 -11.55 20.82 10.65
CA GLY A 273 -11.11 22.21 10.75
C GLY A 273 -9.87 22.56 9.91
N GLN A 274 -9.23 21.57 9.28
CA GLN A 274 -8.06 21.79 8.43
C GLN A 274 -8.44 21.99 6.95
N GLU A 275 -7.58 22.70 6.23
CA GLU A 275 -7.65 22.81 4.77
C GLU A 275 -7.11 21.51 4.16
N VAL A 276 -7.82 20.98 3.17
CA VAL A 276 -7.45 19.76 2.45
C VAL A 276 -7.56 19.98 0.95
N GLU A 277 -6.65 19.34 0.19
CA GLU A 277 -6.74 19.20 -1.24
C GLU A 277 -7.32 17.84 -1.59
N VAL A 278 -8.35 17.80 -2.42
CA VAL A 278 -9.07 16.59 -2.81
C VAL A 278 -9.07 16.41 -4.32
N LEU A 279 -8.62 15.28 -4.82
CA LEU A 279 -8.84 14.87 -6.21
C LEU A 279 -10.23 14.24 -6.32
N ILE A 280 -11.14 14.91 -7.03
CA ILE A 280 -12.51 14.45 -7.22
C ILE A 280 -12.56 13.34 -8.26
N GLU A 281 -13.31 12.29 -7.96
CA GLU A 281 -13.37 11.07 -8.75
C GLU A 281 -14.75 10.82 -9.35
N GLU A 282 -15.79 10.92 -8.53
CA GLU A 282 -17.15 10.54 -8.93
C GLU A 282 -18.22 11.35 -8.18
N GLN A 283 -19.44 11.28 -8.69
CA GLN A 283 -20.62 11.64 -7.92
C GLN A 283 -21.15 10.41 -7.17
N LYS A 284 -21.54 10.61 -5.91
CA LYS A 284 -22.10 9.54 -5.08
C LYS A 284 -23.26 10.05 -4.23
N GLU A 285 -24.32 9.25 -4.14
CA GLU A 285 -25.40 9.51 -3.22
C GLU A 285 -25.04 9.06 -1.81
N ILE A 286 -25.13 9.97 -0.82
CA ILE A 286 -24.89 9.71 0.59
C ILE A 286 -26.04 10.34 1.38
N GLY A 287 -26.79 9.51 2.10
CA GLY A 287 -27.93 9.98 2.90
C GLY A 287 -29.03 10.70 2.10
N GLY A 288 -29.26 10.32 0.85
CA GLY A 288 -30.28 10.90 -0.03
C GLY A 288 -29.89 12.22 -0.70
N LYS A 289 -28.63 12.63 -0.60
CA LYS A 289 -28.06 13.78 -1.31
C LYS A 289 -26.88 13.36 -2.20
N VAL A 290 -26.70 14.03 -3.31
CA VAL A 290 -25.59 13.79 -4.22
C VAL A 290 -24.39 14.63 -3.80
N TYR A 291 -23.24 13.99 -3.75
CA TYR A 291 -21.96 14.60 -3.41
C TYR A 291 -20.92 14.32 -4.48
N TRP A 292 -20.01 15.26 -4.70
CA TRP A 292 -18.76 15.02 -5.37
C TRP A 292 -17.76 14.42 -4.39
N LEU A 293 -17.33 13.19 -4.63
CA LEU A 293 -16.45 12.40 -3.78
C LEU A 293 -15.06 12.28 -4.40
N GLY A 294 -14.05 12.36 -3.56
CA GLY A 294 -12.66 12.15 -3.94
C GLY A 294 -11.79 11.75 -2.75
N HIS A 295 -10.47 11.82 -2.95
CA HIS A 295 -9.50 11.49 -1.91
C HIS A 295 -8.50 12.62 -1.69
N THR A 296 -8.14 12.82 -0.42
CA THR A 296 -7.04 13.70 0.00
C THR A 296 -5.68 13.07 -0.37
N ASP A 297 -4.60 13.77 -0.07
CA ASP A 297 -3.22 13.31 -0.22
C ASP A 297 -2.89 12.08 0.65
N THR A 298 -3.50 11.94 1.81
CA THR A 298 -3.38 10.78 2.69
C THR A 298 -4.42 9.69 2.41
N TYR A 299 -5.16 9.83 1.31
CA TYR A 299 -6.19 8.89 0.88
C TYR A 299 -7.45 8.85 1.77
N VAL A 300 -7.68 9.90 2.53
CA VAL A 300 -8.95 10.08 3.25
C VAL A 300 -10.03 10.47 2.24
N LYS A 301 -11.17 9.78 2.28
CA LYS A 301 -12.34 10.12 1.47
C LYS A 301 -12.93 11.43 1.95
N ALA A 302 -13.13 12.37 1.03
CA ALA A 302 -13.76 13.65 1.29
C ALA A 302 -14.75 14.01 0.19
N ALA A 303 -15.82 14.71 0.57
CA ALA A 303 -16.88 15.05 -0.36
C ALA A 303 -17.50 16.40 -0.03
N PHE A 304 -18.06 17.05 -1.06
CA PHE A 304 -18.90 18.23 -0.93
C PHE A 304 -20.20 18.05 -1.71
N ALA A 305 -21.27 18.72 -1.25
CA ALA A 305 -22.58 18.60 -1.88
C ALA A 305 -22.53 19.06 -3.34
N ALA A 306 -23.08 18.25 -4.23
CA ALA A 306 -23.30 18.67 -5.61
C ALA A 306 -24.48 19.66 -5.63
N ASP A 307 -24.23 20.92 -6.00
CA ASP A 307 -25.33 21.87 -6.21
C ASP A 307 -26.03 21.54 -7.53
N SER A 308 -27.31 21.23 -7.47
CA SER A 308 -28.13 20.96 -8.64
C SER A 308 -28.27 22.16 -9.60
N ALA A 309 -27.89 23.36 -9.15
CA ALA A 309 -27.88 24.58 -9.95
C ALA A 309 -26.58 24.77 -10.74
N GLU A 310 -25.47 24.12 -10.33
CA GLU A 310 -24.18 24.19 -11.04
C GLU A 310 -24.02 22.99 -11.96
N CYS A 311 -24.00 23.23 -13.29
CA CYS A 311 -23.69 22.23 -14.30
C CYS A 311 -22.19 21.96 -14.44
N MET A 312 -21.39 22.15 -13.38
CA MET A 312 -19.94 21.97 -13.44
C MET A 312 -19.59 20.52 -13.16
N ASP A 313 -18.81 19.91 -14.05
CA ASP A 313 -18.20 18.60 -13.84
C ASP A 313 -16.86 18.78 -13.09
N TYR A 314 -16.80 18.21 -11.90
CA TYR A 314 -15.60 18.21 -11.04
C TYR A 314 -14.75 16.96 -11.20
N SER A 315 -15.15 15.98 -12.02
CA SER A 315 -14.38 14.74 -12.22
C SER A 315 -12.94 15.06 -12.64
N ASN A 316 -11.99 14.37 -12.03
CA ASN A 316 -10.54 14.56 -12.27
C ASN A 316 -10.03 15.99 -12.00
N ARG A 317 -10.69 16.74 -11.11
CA ARG A 317 -10.25 18.07 -10.67
C ARG A 317 -9.74 18.03 -9.23
N LEU A 318 -8.67 18.78 -8.99
CA LEU A 318 -8.20 19.11 -7.66
C LEU A 318 -9.02 20.26 -7.11
N VAL A 319 -9.61 20.09 -5.96
CA VAL A 319 -10.34 21.12 -5.23
C VAL A 319 -9.73 21.34 -3.87
N HIS A 320 -9.84 22.56 -3.34
CA HIS A 320 -9.42 22.92 -2.00
C HIS A 320 -10.64 23.26 -1.15
N GLY A 321 -10.64 22.78 0.08
CA GLY A 321 -11.72 23.07 1.01
C GLY A 321 -11.34 22.73 2.43
N ARG A 322 -12.16 23.20 3.38
CA ARG A 322 -11.99 22.90 4.80
C ARG A 322 -12.84 21.71 5.19
N ALA A 323 -12.26 20.71 5.84
CA ALA A 323 -12.99 19.60 6.42
C ALA A 323 -13.84 20.09 7.60
N VAL A 324 -15.16 19.97 7.49
CA VAL A 324 -16.11 20.58 8.47
C VAL A 324 -16.80 19.55 9.34
N SER A 325 -17.09 18.37 8.82
CA SER A 325 -17.82 17.33 9.55
C SER A 325 -17.56 15.94 8.95
N PHE A 326 -18.14 14.92 9.58
CA PHE A 326 -18.25 13.58 9.01
C PHE A 326 -19.60 13.43 8.28
N LEU A 327 -19.59 13.00 7.01
CA LEU A 327 -20.79 12.54 6.32
C LEU A 327 -21.12 11.10 6.69
N SER A 328 -20.11 10.29 6.96
CA SER A 328 -20.21 8.92 7.44
C SER A 328 -18.94 8.58 8.24
N ASP A 329 -18.85 7.39 8.83
CA ASP A 329 -17.63 6.95 9.52
C ASP A 329 -16.37 6.98 8.61
N GLU A 330 -16.55 6.94 7.28
CA GLU A 330 -15.46 6.86 6.30
C GLU A 330 -15.23 8.15 5.48
N VAL A 331 -16.20 9.08 5.45
CA VAL A 331 -16.19 10.22 4.53
C VAL A 331 -16.28 11.52 5.29
N LEU A 332 -15.35 12.42 5.05
CA LEU A 332 -15.39 13.80 5.55
C LEU A 332 -16.20 14.70 4.60
N GLU A 333 -16.97 15.61 5.16
CA GLU A 333 -17.58 16.71 4.43
C GLU A 333 -16.59 17.88 4.36
N ILE A 334 -16.44 18.47 3.17
CA ILE A 334 -15.63 19.67 3.00
C ILE A 334 -16.47 20.84 2.52
N ALA A 335 -16.17 22.03 3.03
CA ALA A 335 -16.65 23.29 2.49
C ALA A 335 -15.61 23.83 1.53
N LEU A 336 -15.99 24.04 0.25
CA LEU A 336 -15.06 24.57 -0.75
C LEU A 336 -14.67 26.02 -0.43
N ASN A 337 -13.42 26.35 -0.71
CA ASN A 337 -12.93 27.72 -0.74
C ASN A 337 -13.20 28.29 -2.15
N PHE A 338 -14.13 29.23 -2.24
CA PHE A 338 -14.43 29.99 -3.45
C PHE A 338 -13.55 31.22 -3.58
#